data_7827f26b003c80dc39dec41ba7ef0b54
#
_entry.id   7827f26b003c80dc39dec41ba7ef0b54
#
_cell.length_a   1.000
_cell.length_b   1.000
_cell.length_c   1.000
_cell.angle_alpha   90.00
_cell.angle_beta   90.00
_cell.angle_gamma   90.00
#
_symmetry.space_group_name_H-M   'P 1'
#
loop_
_entity.id
_entity.type
_entity.pdbx_description
1 polymer ?
#
loop_
_entity_poly.entity_id
_entity_poly.type
_entity_poly.pdbx_seq_one_letter_code
_entity_poly.pdbx_strand_id
1 'polypeptide(L)'
;AMSGFVIGNKTIYKNLHSLKAGEIVIFQGNSYEYLQYYKYFGEIINKSFEDYLKELSEVTLNIFRKMLNKIGDRQIIIPLSAGNDSRLVASILKHLGAKNVKCYSYGTPENFEVKIAKIISQKLDYEWKLIPLTHKSEKIFYASKDYKKYLDYSETYCSVPYIQSLSTVKYLKNINWINDDAIFINGNTGDFISGGHINLNILDASKLENIEFRKENILSQLIEKHFSLWGYLKTDLNKNNLKVNLWNEIVEGCSDIQKNSNDHLLYEYSEFIDRQSKYVISGQRIYEYYGYNWRLPLWNDEYLLFWQKVPLNYKLKQKLYIEMLKKNNFGNVWGDDIPVNKKKIT
;
A
#
# COMPACT_ATOMS: atom_id res chain seq x y z
N ALA A 1 -7.92 17.83 -4.22
CA ALA A 1 -8.49 17.40 -5.50
C ALA A 1 -7.45 16.68 -6.38
N MET A 2 -6.20 17.13 -6.43
CA MET A 2 -5.18 16.59 -7.37
C MET A 2 -4.71 15.17 -7.05
N SER A 3 -4.80 14.73 -5.79
CA SER A 3 -4.27 13.42 -5.30
C SER A 3 -5.30 12.56 -4.59
N GLY A 4 -6.39 13.13 -4.11
CA GLY A 4 -7.33 12.47 -3.23
C GLY A 4 -6.91 12.45 -1.75
N PHE A 5 -5.80 13.08 -1.38
CA PHE A 5 -5.34 13.27 0.00
C PHE A 5 -4.71 14.65 0.20
N VAL A 6 -4.54 15.08 1.45
CA VAL A 6 -3.93 16.36 1.84
C VAL A 6 -2.52 16.13 2.36
N ILE A 7 -1.58 17.04 2.06
CA ILE A 7 -0.17 16.96 2.45
C ILE A 7 -0.02 17.25 3.96
N GLY A 8 0.79 16.46 4.65
CA GLY A 8 1.20 16.66 6.03
C GLY A 8 0.07 16.52 7.05
N ASN A 9 0.08 17.33 8.08
CA ASN A 9 -0.95 17.32 9.12
C ASN A 9 -2.22 18.11 8.78
N LYS A 10 -2.34 18.61 7.55
CA LYS A 10 -3.49 19.43 7.12
C LYS A 10 -4.73 18.56 6.88
N THR A 11 -5.89 19.21 6.93
CA THR A 11 -7.17 18.68 6.49
C THR A 11 -7.80 19.61 5.45
N ILE A 12 -9.00 19.28 4.97
CA ILE A 12 -9.79 20.17 4.12
C ILE A 12 -10.33 21.41 4.87
N TYR A 13 -10.21 21.45 6.19
CA TYR A 13 -10.61 22.57 7.05
C TYR A 13 -9.39 23.32 7.59
N LYS A 14 -9.43 24.66 7.54
CA LYS A 14 -8.29 25.53 7.89
C LYS A 14 -7.74 25.33 9.30
N ASN A 15 -8.60 25.09 10.29
CA ASN A 15 -8.24 25.03 11.71
C ASN A 15 -8.36 23.61 12.29
N LEU A 16 -8.44 22.60 11.43
CA LEU A 16 -8.46 21.20 11.82
C LEU A 16 -7.21 20.52 11.28
N HIS A 17 -6.46 19.87 12.18
CA HIS A 17 -5.25 19.15 11.85
C HIS A 17 -5.41 17.67 12.16
N SER A 18 -4.78 16.80 11.37
CA SER A 18 -4.65 15.37 11.63
C SER A 18 -3.29 15.08 12.23
N LEU A 19 -3.17 14.00 13.00
CA LEU A 19 -1.87 13.45 13.35
C LEU A 19 -1.22 12.84 12.11
N LYS A 20 0.10 13.00 11.98
CA LYS A 20 0.89 12.26 10.98
C LYS A 20 1.09 10.81 11.44
N ALA A 21 1.37 9.92 10.51
CA ALA A 21 1.77 8.56 10.86
C ALA A 21 3.04 8.58 11.74
N GLY A 22 3.01 7.84 12.85
CA GLY A 22 4.10 7.82 13.82
C GLY A 22 4.13 8.98 14.81
N GLU A 23 3.06 9.82 14.89
CA GLU A 23 2.91 10.88 15.88
C GLU A 23 1.95 10.49 17.00
N ILE A 24 2.21 11.03 18.19
CA ILE A 24 1.31 11.04 19.34
C ILE A 24 1.13 12.49 19.78
N VAL A 25 -0.07 12.85 20.21
CA VAL A 25 -0.32 14.10 20.93
C VAL A 25 -0.57 13.82 22.39
N ILE A 26 0.12 14.52 23.26
CA ILE A 26 -0.02 14.41 24.73
C ILE A 26 -0.67 15.68 25.24
N PHE A 27 -1.83 15.57 25.88
CA PHE A 27 -2.53 16.67 26.51
C PHE A 27 -2.22 16.73 28.02
N GLN A 28 -1.84 17.92 28.52
CA GLN A 28 -1.62 18.19 29.93
C GLN A 28 -2.36 19.49 30.31
N GLY A 29 -3.57 19.34 30.86
CA GLY A 29 -4.44 20.49 31.11
C GLY A 29 -4.81 21.21 29.81
N ASN A 30 -4.42 22.49 29.68
CA ASN A 30 -4.69 23.30 28.48
C ASN A 30 -3.51 23.32 27.47
N SER A 31 -2.42 22.61 27.79
CA SER A 31 -1.28 22.49 26.87
C SER A 31 -1.27 21.16 26.14
N TYR A 32 -0.62 21.10 25.01
CA TYR A 32 -0.39 19.85 24.29
C TYR A 32 1.02 19.83 23.68
N GLU A 33 1.54 18.62 23.52
CA GLU A 33 2.84 18.35 22.92
C GLU A 33 2.69 17.27 21.86
N TYR A 34 3.40 17.41 20.75
CA TYR A 34 3.54 16.36 19.73
C TYR A 34 4.83 15.56 19.95
N LEU A 35 4.70 14.24 19.98
CA LEU A 35 5.83 13.32 20.03
C LEU A 35 5.85 12.45 18.78
N GLN A 36 6.96 12.48 18.04
CA GLN A 36 7.20 11.56 16.91
C GLN A 36 7.87 10.29 17.45
N TYR A 37 7.15 9.17 17.52
CA TYR A 37 7.69 7.90 17.99
C TYR A 37 8.21 7.00 16.86
N TYR A 38 7.81 7.25 15.61
CA TYR A 38 8.27 6.51 14.45
C TYR A 38 8.39 7.40 13.21
N LYS A 39 9.42 7.15 12.40
CA LYS A 39 9.62 7.76 11.07
C LYS A 39 10.01 6.67 10.07
N TYR A 40 9.38 6.69 8.91
CA TYR A 40 9.84 5.86 7.79
C TYR A 40 11.01 6.55 7.08
N PHE A 41 12.11 6.66 7.80
CA PHE A 41 13.37 7.24 7.34
C PHE A 41 14.52 6.61 8.14
N GLY A 42 15.24 5.69 7.51
CA GLY A 42 16.27 4.89 8.17
C GLY A 42 17.67 5.17 7.64
N GLU A 43 18.65 4.57 8.27
CA GLU A 43 20.02 4.53 7.78
C GLU A 43 20.20 3.32 6.87
N ILE A 44 20.75 3.57 5.66
CA ILE A 44 21.06 2.49 4.70
C ILE A 44 22.19 1.64 5.26
N ILE A 45 21.93 0.36 5.40
CA ILE A 45 22.92 -0.62 5.84
C ILE A 45 23.54 -1.28 4.61
N ASN A 46 24.85 -1.30 4.52
CA ASN A 46 25.55 -1.94 3.41
C ASN A 46 25.74 -3.43 3.70
N LYS A 47 24.93 -4.29 3.06
CA LYS A 47 25.01 -5.75 3.09
C LYS A 47 25.05 -6.29 1.67
N SER A 48 25.47 -7.54 1.50
CA SER A 48 25.38 -8.23 0.21
C SER A 48 23.92 -8.43 -0.20
N PHE A 49 23.69 -8.58 -1.50
CA PHE A 49 22.33 -8.89 -2.02
C PHE A 49 21.79 -10.19 -1.44
N GLU A 50 22.63 -11.21 -1.31
CA GLU A 50 22.24 -12.51 -0.77
C GLU A 50 21.86 -12.45 0.72
N ASP A 51 22.55 -11.64 1.53
CA ASP A 51 22.20 -11.44 2.94
C ASP A 51 20.85 -10.74 3.06
N TYR A 52 20.59 -9.71 2.25
CA TYR A 52 19.29 -9.07 2.20
C TYR A 52 18.18 -10.02 1.74
N LEU A 53 18.46 -10.86 0.76
CA LEU A 53 17.50 -11.82 0.24
C LEU A 53 17.11 -12.86 1.29
N LYS A 54 18.08 -13.36 2.05
CA LYS A 54 17.86 -14.27 3.17
C LYS A 54 17.05 -13.60 4.28
N GLU A 55 17.48 -12.42 4.71
CA GLU A 55 16.80 -11.65 5.77
C GLU A 55 15.34 -11.31 5.38
N LEU A 56 15.10 -10.89 4.13
CA LEU A 56 13.75 -10.62 3.63
C LEU A 56 12.87 -11.87 3.69
N SER A 57 13.38 -13.01 3.30
CA SER A 57 12.66 -14.29 3.35
C SER A 57 12.28 -14.65 4.79
N GLU A 58 13.22 -14.52 5.71
CA GLU A 58 13.03 -14.83 7.14
C GLU A 58 12.01 -13.87 7.80
N VAL A 59 12.16 -12.56 7.59
CA VAL A 59 11.24 -11.55 8.11
C VAL A 59 9.83 -11.78 7.56
N THR A 60 9.70 -12.04 6.26
CA THR A 60 8.41 -12.32 5.64
C THR A 60 7.74 -13.53 6.27
N LEU A 61 8.43 -14.68 6.36
CA LEU A 61 7.89 -15.87 6.99
C LEU A 61 7.50 -15.67 8.45
N ASN A 62 8.32 -14.94 9.21
CA ASN A 62 8.09 -14.68 10.62
C ASN A 62 6.82 -13.84 10.86
N ILE A 63 6.62 -12.78 10.07
CA ILE A 63 5.41 -11.95 10.11
C ILE A 63 4.16 -12.79 9.87
N PHE A 64 4.16 -13.62 8.82
CA PHE A 64 3.00 -14.44 8.49
C PHE A 64 2.74 -15.54 9.53
N ARG A 65 3.77 -16.18 10.10
CA ARG A 65 3.59 -17.12 11.22
C ARG A 65 2.98 -16.46 12.46
N LYS A 66 3.53 -15.30 12.87
CA LYS A 66 2.97 -14.52 14.00
C LYS A 66 1.54 -14.11 13.73
N MET A 67 1.22 -13.71 12.52
CA MET A 67 -0.14 -13.33 12.12
C MET A 67 -1.09 -14.54 12.19
N LEU A 68 -0.72 -15.68 11.62
CA LEU A 68 -1.54 -16.90 11.63
C LEU A 68 -1.82 -17.38 13.08
N ASN A 69 -0.82 -17.36 13.93
CA ASN A 69 -1.01 -17.73 15.34
C ASN A 69 -2.06 -16.85 16.06
N LYS A 70 -2.16 -15.57 15.67
CA LYS A 70 -3.17 -14.65 16.23
C LYS A 70 -4.55 -14.80 15.58
N ILE A 71 -4.61 -15.27 14.35
CA ILE A 71 -5.86 -15.50 13.61
C ILE A 71 -6.56 -16.77 14.11
N GLY A 72 -5.79 -17.82 14.42
CA GLY A 72 -6.32 -19.12 14.78
C GLY A 72 -7.11 -19.77 13.63
N ASP A 73 -8.22 -20.43 13.94
CA ASP A 73 -9.04 -21.19 12.98
C ASP A 73 -10.07 -20.34 12.20
N ARG A 74 -10.03 -19.02 12.36
CA ARG A 74 -10.96 -18.11 11.68
C ARG A 74 -10.82 -18.19 10.16
N GLN A 75 -11.93 -17.92 9.47
CA GLN A 75 -11.92 -17.85 8.02
C GLN A 75 -11.06 -16.69 7.53
N ILE A 76 -10.18 -16.96 6.56
CA ILE A 76 -9.32 -15.96 5.91
C ILE A 76 -9.87 -15.64 4.52
N ILE A 77 -10.04 -14.37 4.23
CA ILE A 77 -10.52 -13.87 2.93
C ILE A 77 -9.43 -13.03 2.27
N ILE A 78 -9.08 -13.37 1.03
CA ILE A 78 -8.02 -12.69 0.26
C ILE A 78 -8.61 -12.08 -1.00
N PRO A 79 -8.53 -10.74 -1.19
CA PRO A 79 -8.75 -10.11 -2.49
C PRO A 79 -7.56 -10.44 -3.40
N LEU A 80 -7.74 -11.39 -4.31
CA LEU A 80 -6.67 -11.92 -5.16
C LEU A 80 -6.66 -11.25 -6.54
N SER A 81 -5.50 -10.80 -6.98
CA SER A 81 -5.22 -10.25 -8.31
C SER A 81 -4.05 -10.99 -8.98
N ALA A 82 -3.66 -10.55 -10.17
CA ALA A 82 -2.46 -11.05 -10.84
C ALA A 82 -1.15 -10.50 -10.24
N GLY A 83 -1.23 -9.45 -9.41
CA GLY A 83 -0.08 -8.76 -8.85
C GLY A 83 0.75 -9.60 -7.88
N ASN A 84 1.94 -9.09 -7.55
CA ASN A 84 2.87 -9.76 -6.64
C ASN A 84 2.33 -9.86 -5.21
N ASP A 85 1.73 -8.80 -4.71
CA ASP A 85 1.45 -8.65 -3.28
C ASP A 85 0.32 -9.57 -2.80
N SER A 86 -0.83 -9.56 -3.48
CA SER A 86 -1.94 -10.46 -3.15
C SER A 86 -1.58 -11.94 -3.42
N ARG A 87 -0.74 -12.20 -4.44
CA ARG A 87 -0.20 -13.53 -4.74
C ARG A 87 0.75 -14.00 -3.62
N LEU A 88 1.62 -13.11 -3.09
CA LEU A 88 2.46 -13.44 -1.94
C LEU A 88 1.60 -13.82 -0.73
N VAL A 89 0.59 -13.02 -0.41
CA VAL A 89 -0.32 -13.31 0.70
C VAL A 89 -0.93 -14.71 0.54
N ALA A 90 -1.52 -15.01 -0.62
CA ALA A 90 -2.15 -16.29 -0.86
C ALA A 90 -1.16 -17.47 -0.83
N SER A 91 -0.01 -17.32 -1.48
CA SER A 91 0.97 -18.39 -1.61
C SER A 91 1.70 -18.72 -0.31
N ILE A 92 2.03 -17.71 0.49
CA ILE A 92 2.71 -17.94 1.76
C ILE A 92 1.77 -18.54 2.81
N LEU A 93 0.48 -18.18 2.80
CA LEU A 93 -0.53 -18.81 3.65
C LEU A 93 -0.68 -20.30 3.32
N LYS A 94 -0.66 -20.67 2.02
CA LYS A 94 -0.63 -22.09 1.60
C LYS A 94 0.63 -22.79 2.08
N HIS A 95 1.81 -22.16 1.90
CA HIS A 95 3.09 -22.68 2.36
C HIS A 95 3.14 -22.97 3.86
N LEU A 96 2.49 -22.09 4.66
CA LEU A 96 2.41 -22.21 6.11
C LEU A 96 1.26 -23.13 6.59
N GLY A 97 0.52 -23.74 5.66
CA GLY A 97 -0.55 -24.68 5.99
C GLY A 97 -1.83 -24.05 6.54
N ALA A 98 -2.07 -22.76 6.23
CA ALA A 98 -3.30 -22.08 6.64
C ALA A 98 -4.53 -22.83 6.08
N LYS A 99 -5.49 -23.08 6.96
CA LYS A 99 -6.78 -23.70 6.63
C LYS A 99 -7.85 -22.62 6.47
N ASN A 100 -9.01 -23.00 5.92
CA ASN A 100 -10.18 -22.12 5.82
C ASN A 100 -9.89 -20.78 5.09
N VAL A 101 -9.14 -20.86 3.98
CA VAL A 101 -8.80 -19.71 3.13
C VAL A 101 -9.68 -19.67 1.91
N LYS A 102 -10.30 -18.51 1.65
CA LYS A 102 -11.03 -18.24 0.42
C LYS A 102 -10.47 -17.02 -0.28
N CYS A 103 -10.49 -17.04 -1.61
CA CYS A 103 -10.05 -15.94 -2.44
C CYS A 103 -11.21 -15.37 -3.26
N TYR A 104 -11.20 -14.09 -3.51
CA TYR A 104 -12.13 -13.48 -4.46
C TYR A 104 -11.42 -12.50 -5.37
N SER A 105 -12.01 -12.28 -6.53
CA SER A 105 -11.65 -11.20 -7.45
C SER A 105 -12.90 -10.49 -7.92
N TYR A 106 -12.80 -9.27 -8.38
CA TYR A 106 -13.92 -8.52 -8.92
C TYR A 106 -13.55 -7.84 -10.24
N GLY A 107 -14.54 -7.54 -11.06
CA GLY A 107 -14.35 -6.95 -12.37
C GLY A 107 -15.02 -7.75 -13.48
N THR A 108 -14.56 -7.59 -14.72
CA THR A 108 -15.08 -8.34 -15.86
C THR A 108 -14.40 -9.70 -16.00
N PRO A 109 -15.12 -10.77 -16.38
CA PRO A 109 -14.53 -12.12 -16.54
C PRO A 109 -13.34 -12.18 -17.50
N GLU A 110 -13.33 -11.29 -18.50
CA GLU A 110 -12.29 -11.25 -19.52
C GLU A 110 -11.01 -10.52 -19.07
N ASN A 111 -11.05 -9.84 -17.92
CA ASN A 111 -9.92 -9.12 -17.39
C ASN A 111 -8.73 -10.08 -17.13
N PHE A 112 -7.55 -9.66 -17.56
CA PHE A 112 -6.30 -10.40 -17.34
C PHE A 112 -6.06 -10.76 -15.87
N GLU A 113 -6.27 -9.80 -14.95
CA GLU A 113 -6.07 -10.01 -13.52
C GLU A 113 -7.00 -11.10 -12.96
N VAL A 114 -8.26 -11.11 -13.40
CA VAL A 114 -9.25 -12.12 -13.01
C VAL A 114 -8.83 -13.52 -13.48
N LYS A 115 -8.38 -13.63 -14.74
CA LYS A 115 -7.91 -14.91 -15.31
C LYS A 115 -6.71 -15.47 -14.55
N ILE A 116 -5.73 -14.62 -14.26
CA ILE A 116 -4.54 -15.03 -13.51
C ILE A 116 -4.86 -15.37 -12.06
N ALA A 117 -5.68 -14.56 -11.39
CA ALA A 117 -6.12 -14.85 -10.02
C ALA A 117 -6.82 -16.22 -9.91
N LYS A 118 -7.66 -16.58 -10.91
CA LYS A 118 -8.27 -17.91 -10.99
C LYS A 118 -7.22 -19.02 -11.11
N ILE A 119 -6.22 -18.85 -11.96
CA ILE A 119 -5.12 -19.84 -12.12
C ILE A 119 -4.35 -19.99 -10.80
N ILE A 120 -4.00 -18.88 -10.14
CA ILE A 120 -3.30 -18.89 -8.85
C ILE A 120 -4.13 -19.63 -7.80
N SER A 121 -5.41 -19.31 -7.66
CA SER A 121 -6.29 -19.94 -6.67
C SER A 121 -6.44 -21.43 -6.90
N GLN A 122 -6.56 -21.86 -8.15
CA GLN A 122 -6.61 -23.30 -8.52
C GLN A 122 -5.31 -24.03 -8.18
N LYS A 123 -4.13 -23.45 -8.48
CA LYS A 123 -2.84 -24.06 -8.11
C LYS A 123 -2.65 -24.13 -6.59
N LEU A 124 -3.18 -23.16 -5.85
CA LEU A 124 -3.12 -23.14 -4.39
C LEU A 124 -4.24 -24.00 -3.75
N ASP A 125 -5.14 -24.55 -4.53
CA ASP A 125 -6.30 -25.31 -4.05
C ASP A 125 -7.12 -24.48 -3.03
N TYR A 126 -7.47 -23.25 -3.41
CA TYR A 126 -8.32 -22.37 -2.64
C TYR A 126 -9.68 -22.18 -3.32
N GLU A 127 -10.76 -22.16 -2.53
CA GLU A 127 -12.06 -21.71 -3.01
C GLU A 127 -11.95 -20.26 -3.52
N TRP A 128 -12.38 -20.04 -4.75
CA TRP A 128 -12.31 -18.73 -5.39
C TRP A 128 -13.63 -18.31 -6.00
N LYS A 129 -13.96 -17.04 -5.85
CA LYS A 129 -15.18 -16.46 -6.41
C LYS A 129 -14.88 -15.19 -7.20
N LEU A 130 -15.40 -15.11 -8.43
CA LEU A 130 -15.48 -13.87 -9.20
C LEU A 130 -16.77 -13.13 -8.86
N ILE A 131 -16.64 -11.84 -8.57
CA ILE A 131 -17.76 -10.92 -8.45
C ILE A 131 -17.78 -10.02 -9.68
N PRO A 132 -18.67 -10.27 -10.64
CA PRO A 132 -18.74 -9.46 -11.85
C PRO A 132 -19.28 -8.07 -11.51
N LEU A 133 -18.50 -7.03 -11.85
CA LEU A 133 -18.90 -5.64 -11.72
C LEU A 133 -19.35 -5.11 -13.08
N THR A 134 -20.49 -4.45 -13.12
CA THR A 134 -21.01 -3.77 -14.30
C THR A 134 -21.28 -2.31 -13.98
N HIS A 135 -21.24 -1.43 -14.99
CA HIS A 135 -21.63 -0.03 -14.81
C HIS A 135 -23.01 0.12 -14.19
N LYS A 136 -23.95 -0.76 -14.54
CA LYS A 136 -25.31 -0.74 -13.99
C LYS A 136 -25.33 -1.08 -12.51
N SER A 137 -24.64 -2.16 -12.09
CA SER A 137 -24.60 -2.57 -10.68
C SER A 137 -23.89 -1.51 -9.81
N GLU A 138 -22.78 -0.98 -10.28
CA GLU A 138 -22.03 0.05 -9.56
C GLU A 138 -22.82 1.38 -9.47
N LYS A 139 -23.49 1.81 -10.55
CA LYS A 139 -24.34 3.00 -10.51
C LYS A 139 -25.48 2.87 -9.48
N ILE A 140 -26.13 1.71 -9.40
CA ILE A 140 -27.16 1.45 -8.40
C ILE A 140 -26.59 1.48 -7.00
N PHE A 141 -25.43 0.85 -6.79
CA PHE A 141 -24.77 0.82 -5.49
C PHE A 141 -24.37 2.23 -5.03
N TYR A 142 -23.71 3.03 -5.87
CA TYR A 142 -23.28 4.40 -5.52
C TYR A 142 -24.45 5.38 -5.32
N ALA A 143 -25.67 5.06 -5.82
CA ALA A 143 -26.88 5.83 -5.52
C ALA A 143 -27.55 5.39 -4.19
N SER A 144 -27.08 4.33 -3.55
CA SER A 144 -27.75 3.72 -2.39
C SER A 144 -27.51 4.50 -1.09
N LYS A 145 -28.44 4.33 -0.12
CA LYS A 145 -28.27 4.86 1.24
C LYS A 145 -27.08 4.25 1.96
N ASP A 146 -26.73 2.99 1.67
CA ASP A 146 -25.60 2.29 2.27
C ASP A 146 -24.27 2.93 1.87
N TYR A 147 -24.12 3.27 0.59
CA TYR A 147 -22.95 4.01 0.12
C TYR A 147 -22.79 5.36 0.82
N LYS A 148 -23.88 6.12 0.98
CA LYS A 148 -23.85 7.41 1.70
C LYS A 148 -23.40 7.23 3.16
N LYS A 149 -23.97 6.22 3.86
CA LYS A 149 -23.55 5.90 5.23
C LYS A 149 -22.08 5.51 5.33
N TYR A 150 -21.57 4.76 4.33
CA TYR A 150 -20.15 4.44 4.29
C TYR A 150 -19.28 5.70 4.11
N LEU A 151 -19.66 6.64 3.26
CA LEU A 151 -18.92 7.90 3.11
C LEU A 151 -18.81 8.65 4.44
N ASP A 152 -19.92 8.78 5.16
CA ASP A 152 -19.95 9.43 6.49
C ASP A 152 -19.07 8.66 7.50
N TYR A 153 -19.13 7.32 7.50
CA TYR A 153 -18.32 6.47 8.37
C TYR A 153 -16.82 6.59 8.10
N SER A 154 -16.43 6.64 6.82
CA SER A 154 -15.02 6.58 6.38
C SER A 154 -14.36 7.95 6.25
N GLU A 155 -15.09 9.05 6.48
CA GLU A 155 -14.55 10.39 6.36
C GLU A 155 -13.43 10.66 7.38
N THR A 156 -12.30 11.15 6.89
CA THR A 156 -11.13 11.48 7.70
C THR A 156 -10.71 12.95 7.57
N TYR A 157 -11.36 13.70 6.67
CA TYR A 157 -11.03 15.08 6.31
C TYR A 157 -9.61 15.30 5.75
N CYS A 158 -8.78 14.26 5.69
CA CYS A 158 -7.43 14.32 5.14
C CYS A 158 -7.24 13.48 3.87
N SER A 159 -8.21 12.63 3.53
CA SER A 159 -8.26 11.90 2.26
C SER A 159 -9.70 11.63 1.83
N VAL A 160 -9.89 11.39 0.52
CA VAL A 160 -11.17 10.89 0.04
C VAL A 160 -11.38 9.46 0.55
N PRO A 161 -12.62 9.04 0.84
CA PRO A 161 -12.93 7.66 1.20
C PRO A 161 -12.47 6.66 0.13
N TYR A 162 -11.87 5.56 0.57
CA TYR A 162 -11.52 4.45 -0.32
C TYR A 162 -12.76 3.59 -0.59
N ILE A 163 -13.12 3.37 -1.86
CA ILE A 163 -14.40 2.74 -2.25
C ILE A 163 -14.24 1.51 -3.14
N GLN A 164 -13.03 1.17 -3.56
CA GLN A 164 -12.79 0.26 -4.68
C GLN A 164 -13.42 -1.14 -4.54
N SER A 165 -13.49 -1.71 -3.34
CA SER A 165 -14.07 -3.04 -3.11
C SER A 165 -15.36 -3.03 -2.28
N LEU A 166 -15.94 -1.86 -2.05
CA LEU A 166 -17.05 -1.69 -1.12
C LEU A 166 -18.31 -2.47 -1.53
N SER A 167 -18.73 -2.34 -2.80
CA SER A 167 -19.87 -3.08 -3.36
C SER A 167 -19.65 -4.59 -3.33
N THR A 168 -18.40 -5.00 -3.59
CA THR A 168 -17.98 -6.40 -3.61
C THR A 168 -18.09 -7.05 -2.23
N VAL A 169 -17.57 -6.40 -1.18
CA VAL A 169 -17.65 -6.93 0.20
C VAL A 169 -19.10 -7.02 0.66
N LYS A 170 -19.92 -6.00 0.36
CA LYS A 170 -21.35 -6.05 0.62
C LYS A 170 -22.03 -7.24 -0.05
N TYR A 171 -21.74 -7.46 -1.33
CA TYR A 171 -22.31 -8.59 -2.07
C TYR A 171 -21.93 -9.92 -1.43
N LEU A 172 -20.66 -10.15 -1.13
CA LEU A 172 -20.17 -11.37 -0.51
C LEU A 172 -20.80 -11.63 0.88
N LYS A 173 -20.99 -10.58 1.66
CA LYS A 173 -21.71 -10.64 2.94
C LYS A 173 -23.17 -11.06 2.73
N ASN A 174 -23.88 -10.42 1.79
CA ASN A 174 -25.30 -10.65 1.56
C ASN A 174 -25.63 -12.06 1.08
N ILE A 175 -24.69 -12.72 0.39
CA ILE A 175 -24.86 -14.12 -0.06
C ILE A 175 -24.33 -15.14 0.96
N ASN A 176 -23.96 -14.70 2.17
CA ASN A 176 -23.38 -15.53 3.24
C ASN A 176 -22.17 -16.36 2.80
N TRP A 177 -21.35 -15.83 1.86
CA TRP A 177 -20.13 -16.49 1.41
C TRP A 177 -18.96 -16.31 2.38
N ILE A 178 -19.01 -15.28 3.21
CA ILE A 178 -18.04 -14.92 4.25
C ILE A 178 -18.68 -15.19 5.60
N ASN A 179 -17.95 -15.88 6.49
CA ASN A 179 -18.36 -16.07 7.87
C ASN A 179 -18.31 -14.74 8.64
N ASP A 180 -19.15 -14.54 9.64
CA ASP A 180 -19.20 -13.29 10.41
C ASP A 180 -17.91 -12.96 11.14
N ASP A 181 -17.12 -13.97 11.52
CA ASP A 181 -15.84 -13.83 12.20
C ASP A 181 -14.63 -13.77 11.25
N ALA A 182 -14.84 -13.74 9.95
CA ALA A 182 -13.77 -13.77 8.96
C ALA A 182 -12.77 -12.60 9.09
N ILE A 183 -11.54 -12.85 8.64
CA ILE A 183 -10.48 -11.85 8.56
C ILE A 183 -10.07 -11.64 7.11
N PHE A 184 -10.06 -10.39 6.67
CA PHE A 184 -9.49 -10.01 5.39
C PHE A 184 -7.99 -9.80 5.49
N ILE A 185 -7.22 -10.41 4.57
CA ILE A 185 -5.78 -10.21 4.49
C ILE A 185 -5.44 -9.62 3.12
N ASN A 186 -4.95 -8.40 3.13
CA ASN A 186 -4.57 -7.66 1.92
C ASN A 186 -3.06 -7.60 1.73
N GLY A 187 -2.65 -7.57 0.45
CA GLY A 187 -1.28 -7.28 0.05
C GLY A 187 -0.98 -5.79 -0.18
N ASN A 188 -1.86 -4.88 0.27
CA ASN A 188 -1.66 -3.45 0.08
C ASN A 188 -0.28 -3.02 0.61
N THR A 189 0.31 -1.99 -0.04
CA THR A 189 1.60 -1.38 0.28
C THR A 189 2.86 -2.15 -0.15
N GLY A 190 2.74 -3.40 -0.57
CA GLY A 190 3.90 -4.18 -0.99
C GLY A 190 4.69 -3.56 -2.14
N ASP A 191 4.00 -3.00 -3.13
CA ASP A 191 4.60 -2.28 -4.25
C ASP A 191 5.33 -1.00 -3.82
N PHE A 192 4.77 -0.25 -2.88
CA PHE A 192 5.40 0.93 -2.31
C PHE A 192 6.69 0.56 -1.58
N ILE A 193 6.57 -0.29 -0.56
CA ILE A 193 7.67 -0.55 0.39
C ILE A 193 8.87 -1.24 -0.29
N SER A 194 8.62 -2.04 -1.32
CA SER A 194 9.65 -2.77 -2.06
C SER A 194 10.30 -1.97 -3.20
N GLY A 195 9.92 -0.68 -3.37
CA GLY A 195 10.51 0.22 -4.36
C GLY A 195 9.84 0.23 -5.73
N GLY A 196 8.63 -0.36 -5.88
CA GLY A 196 7.86 -0.31 -7.13
C GLY A 196 7.40 1.09 -7.54
N HIS A 197 7.44 2.04 -6.62
CA HIS A 197 7.09 3.43 -6.86
C HIS A 197 8.29 4.32 -7.21
N ILE A 198 9.51 3.86 -6.96
CA ILE A 198 10.73 4.63 -7.21
C ILE A 198 11.06 4.62 -8.70
N ASN A 199 11.23 5.81 -9.28
CA ASN A 199 11.62 5.95 -10.67
C ASN A 199 13.15 5.91 -10.83
N LEU A 200 13.65 5.43 -11.97
CA LEU A 200 15.07 5.43 -12.31
C LEU A 200 15.70 6.82 -12.27
N ASN A 201 14.93 7.87 -12.58
CA ASN A 201 15.41 9.25 -12.53
C ASN A 201 15.92 9.66 -11.13
N ILE A 202 15.41 9.07 -10.05
CA ILE A 202 15.90 9.32 -8.69
C ILE A 202 17.33 8.78 -8.56
N LEU A 203 17.61 7.58 -9.08
CA LEU A 203 18.95 7.01 -9.07
C LEU A 203 19.94 7.87 -9.86
N ASP A 204 19.55 8.34 -11.03
CA ASP A 204 20.45 9.14 -11.88
C ASP A 204 20.71 10.51 -11.28
N ALA A 205 19.69 11.15 -10.72
CA ALA A 205 19.82 12.41 -10.01
C ALA A 205 20.69 12.31 -8.74
N SER A 206 20.59 11.21 -7.98
CA SER A 206 21.36 10.99 -6.75
C SER A 206 22.86 10.88 -6.97
N LYS A 207 23.32 10.70 -8.21
CA LYS A 207 24.73 10.73 -8.60
C LYS A 207 25.32 12.15 -8.69
N LEU A 208 24.45 13.16 -8.67
CA LEU A 208 24.84 14.57 -8.79
C LEU A 208 24.95 15.20 -7.39
N GLU A 209 25.90 16.12 -7.24
CA GLU A 209 26.11 16.84 -5.97
C GLU A 209 25.12 17.99 -5.78
N ASN A 210 24.50 18.49 -6.86
CA ASN A 210 23.61 19.64 -6.81
C ASN A 210 22.27 19.30 -6.10
N ILE A 211 22.13 19.78 -4.88
CA ILE A 211 20.95 19.54 -4.03
C ILE A 211 19.66 20.11 -4.62
N GLU A 212 19.71 21.26 -5.29
CA GLU A 212 18.50 21.85 -5.89
C GLU A 212 17.99 21.01 -7.07
N PHE A 213 18.90 20.46 -7.87
CA PHE A 213 18.51 19.55 -8.94
C PHE A 213 17.91 18.26 -8.41
N ARG A 214 18.50 17.66 -7.38
CA ARG A 214 17.99 16.44 -6.74
C ARG A 214 16.62 16.67 -6.10
N LYS A 215 16.45 17.77 -5.36
CA LYS A 215 15.19 18.23 -4.80
C LYS A 215 14.09 18.36 -5.87
N GLU A 216 14.40 19.09 -6.96
CA GLU A 216 13.44 19.28 -8.05
C GLU A 216 13.05 17.93 -8.68
N ASN A 217 13.98 17.00 -8.82
CA ASN A 217 13.70 15.66 -9.31
C ASN A 217 12.74 14.89 -8.38
N ILE A 218 13.02 14.83 -7.08
CA ILE A 218 12.15 14.15 -6.09
C ILE A 218 10.74 14.72 -6.14
N LEU A 219 10.61 16.06 -6.10
CA LEU A 219 9.32 16.74 -6.10
C LEU A 219 8.54 16.52 -7.39
N SER A 220 9.22 16.57 -8.54
CA SER A 220 8.59 16.32 -9.84
C SER A 220 8.06 14.87 -9.94
N GLN A 221 8.81 13.88 -9.45
CA GLN A 221 8.38 12.48 -9.42
C GLN A 221 7.15 12.28 -8.50
N LEU A 222 7.17 12.89 -7.31
CA LEU A 222 6.01 12.86 -6.38
C LEU A 222 4.77 13.45 -7.03
N ILE A 223 4.91 14.64 -7.64
CA ILE A 223 3.78 15.34 -8.27
C ILE A 223 3.24 14.55 -9.45
N GLU A 224 4.10 14.05 -10.33
CA GLU A 224 3.66 13.30 -11.51
C GLU A 224 2.95 12.01 -11.12
N LYS A 225 3.45 11.30 -10.12
CA LYS A 225 2.86 10.04 -9.70
C LYS A 225 1.58 10.21 -8.88
N HIS A 226 1.54 11.15 -7.95
CA HIS A 226 0.49 11.21 -6.93
C HIS A 226 -0.46 12.38 -7.04
N PHE A 227 -0.12 13.46 -7.77
CA PHE A 227 -0.92 14.68 -7.86
C PHE A 227 -1.40 14.94 -9.30
N SER A 228 -1.63 13.90 -10.06
CA SER A 228 -1.92 13.95 -11.50
C SER A 228 -3.33 13.48 -11.88
N LEU A 229 -4.25 13.31 -10.91
CA LEU A 229 -5.62 12.83 -11.17
C LEU A 229 -6.40 13.72 -12.14
N TRP A 230 -6.18 15.04 -12.11
CA TRP A 230 -6.93 16.00 -12.92
C TRP A 230 -5.98 16.88 -13.71
N GLY A 231 -5.87 16.62 -15.01
CA GLY A 231 -4.93 17.33 -15.89
C GLY A 231 -5.10 18.86 -15.90
N TYR A 232 -6.33 19.35 -15.85
CA TYR A 232 -6.62 20.79 -15.83
C TYR A 232 -6.17 21.51 -14.54
N LEU A 233 -5.90 20.78 -13.47
CA LEU A 233 -5.34 21.35 -12.22
C LEU A 233 -3.81 21.43 -12.24
N LYS A 234 -3.12 20.91 -13.24
CA LYS A 234 -1.65 20.93 -13.36
C LYS A 234 -1.13 22.31 -13.83
N THR A 235 -1.60 23.40 -13.26
CA THR A 235 -1.08 24.75 -13.50
C THR A 235 0.26 24.95 -12.80
N ASP A 236 1.08 25.90 -13.28
CA ASP A 236 2.37 26.22 -12.65
C ASP A 236 2.20 26.72 -11.22
N LEU A 237 1.16 27.50 -10.93
CA LEU A 237 0.82 27.93 -9.58
C LEU A 237 0.57 26.72 -8.65
N ASN A 238 -0.26 25.77 -9.07
CA ASN A 238 -0.55 24.58 -8.26
C ASN A 238 0.69 23.68 -8.08
N LYS A 239 1.50 23.49 -9.12
CA LYS A 239 2.76 22.73 -9.03
C LYS A 239 3.74 23.37 -8.05
N ASN A 240 3.91 24.70 -8.14
CA ASN A 240 4.81 25.42 -7.23
C ASN A 240 4.33 25.33 -5.77
N ASN A 241 3.02 25.49 -5.53
CA ASN A 241 2.46 25.33 -4.19
C ASN A 241 2.65 23.90 -3.65
N LEU A 242 2.48 22.88 -4.49
CA LEU A 242 2.76 21.49 -4.12
C LEU A 242 4.22 21.28 -3.78
N LYS A 243 5.16 21.77 -4.61
CA LYS A 243 6.60 21.66 -4.35
C LYS A 243 6.99 22.24 -3.00
N VAL A 244 6.50 23.47 -2.70
CA VAL A 244 6.78 24.12 -1.41
C VAL A 244 6.23 23.29 -0.24
N ASN A 245 5.00 22.82 -0.31
CA ASN A 245 4.40 22.07 0.81
C ASN A 245 5.07 20.70 1.01
N LEU A 246 5.33 19.95 -0.08
CA LEU A 246 6.01 18.65 -0.01
C LEU A 246 7.45 18.79 0.51
N TRP A 247 8.19 19.81 0.05
CA TRP A 247 9.55 20.01 0.51
C TRP A 247 9.62 20.41 1.98
N ASN A 248 8.75 21.30 2.42
CA ASN A 248 8.68 21.69 3.83
C ASN A 248 8.40 20.47 4.72
N GLU A 249 7.49 19.58 4.32
CA GLU A 249 7.23 18.34 5.06
C GLU A 249 8.43 17.39 5.09
N ILE A 250 9.12 17.23 3.97
CA ILE A 250 10.34 16.42 3.90
C ILE A 250 11.42 16.98 4.83
N VAL A 251 11.67 18.29 4.79
CA VAL A 251 12.69 18.94 5.64
C VAL A 251 12.33 18.86 7.12
N GLU A 252 11.05 19.02 7.46
CA GLU A 252 10.56 18.90 8.84
C GLU A 252 10.71 17.46 9.38
N GLY A 253 10.50 16.47 8.53
CA GLY A 253 10.47 15.06 8.92
C GLY A 253 11.79 14.31 8.78
N CYS A 254 12.70 14.72 7.91
CA CYS A 254 13.91 13.99 7.58
C CYS A 254 15.17 14.72 8.03
N SER A 255 16.16 13.96 8.49
CA SER A 255 17.52 14.41 8.73
C SER A 255 18.41 14.14 7.50
N ASP A 256 19.59 14.75 7.45
CA ASP A 256 20.62 14.50 6.42
C ASP A 256 20.14 14.62 4.97
N ILE A 257 19.26 15.58 4.70
CA ILE A 257 18.71 15.84 3.36
C ILE A 257 19.82 16.18 2.32
N GLN A 258 20.99 16.60 2.77
CA GLN A 258 22.15 16.86 1.92
C GLN A 258 22.76 15.57 1.36
N LYS A 259 22.60 14.45 2.04
CA LYS A 259 23.20 13.17 1.68
C LYS A 259 22.48 12.58 0.47
N ASN A 260 23.15 12.55 -0.67
CA ASN A 260 22.57 12.09 -1.93
C ASN A 260 22.10 10.62 -1.92
N SER A 261 22.71 9.76 -1.12
CA SER A 261 22.27 8.37 -0.94
C SER A 261 20.86 8.24 -0.35
N ASN A 262 20.31 9.31 0.22
CA ASN A 262 19.01 9.34 0.89
C ASN A 262 17.86 9.81 -0.01
N ASP A 263 18.10 10.19 -1.26
CA ASP A 263 17.07 10.76 -2.13
C ASP A 263 15.81 9.88 -2.25
N HIS A 264 15.96 8.57 -2.35
CA HIS A 264 14.84 7.65 -2.37
C HIS A 264 14.11 7.56 -1.02
N LEU A 265 14.82 7.72 0.10
CA LEU A 265 14.22 7.75 1.43
C LEU A 265 13.37 9.01 1.62
N LEU A 266 13.81 10.15 1.09
CA LEU A 266 13.04 11.41 1.09
C LEU A 266 11.74 11.25 0.28
N TYR A 267 11.82 10.62 -0.88
CA TYR A 267 10.66 10.29 -1.71
C TYR A 267 9.70 9.35 -0.97
N GLU A 268 10.21 8.25 -0.43
CA GLU A 268 9.41 7.24 0.28
C GLU A 268 8.80 7.80 1.57
N TYR A 269 9.52 8.67 2.30
CA TYR A 269 9.00 9.34 3.49
C TYR A 269 7.72 10.14 3.18
N SER A 270 7.78 10.99 2.16
CA SER A 270 6.63 11.79 1.74
C SER A 270 5.43 10.90 1.34
N GLU A 271 5.69 9.82 0.60
CA GLU A 271 4.65 8.88 0.21
C GLU A 271 4.08 8.11 1.42
N PHE A 272 4.92 7.73 2.37
CA PHE A 272 4.51 7.04 3.61
C PHE A 272 3.56 7.90 4.45
N ILE A 273 3.94 9.15 4.72
CA ILE A 273 3.18 10.09 5.56
C ILE A 273 1.81 10.40 4.94
N ASP A 274 1.75 10.57 3.62
CA ASP A 274 0.55 11.04 2.95
C ASP A 274 -0.24 9.91 2.31
N ARG A 275 0.18 9.46 1.14
CA ARG A 275 -0.62 8.55 0.33
C ARG A 275 -0.86 7.22 1.02
N GLN A 276 0.19 6.61 1.55
CA GLN A 276 0.06 5.27 2.13
C GLN A 276 -0.78 5.31 3.40
N SER A 277 -0.43 6.17 4.35
CA SER A 277 -1.10 6.23 5.66
C SER A 277 -2.53 6.77 5.59
N LYS A 278 -2.78 7.80 4.77
CA LYS A 278 -4.10 8.47 4.74
C LYS A 278 -5.09 7.81 3.79
N TYR A 279 -4.61 7.28 2.65
CA TYR A 279 -5.50 6.77 1.59
C TYR A 279 -5.46 5.24 1.49
N VAL A 280 -4.27 4.64 1.31
CA VAL A 280 -4.16 3.20 1.06
C VAL A 280 -4.58 2.38 2.29
N ILE A 281 -4.07 2.75 3.48
CA ILE A 281 -4.42 2.04 4.73
C ILE A 281 -5.88 2.28 5.11
N SER A 282 -6.42 3.47 4.87
CA SER A 282 -7.84 3.75 5.14
C SER A 282 -8.80 2.90 4.29
N GLY A 283 -8.31 2.26 3.23
CA GLY A 283 -9.08 1.28 2.46
C GLY A 283 -9.57 0.10 3.30
N GLN A 284 -8.93 -0.20 4.43
CA GLN A 284 -9.34 -1.27 5.33
C GLN A 284 -10.64 -0.95 6.08
N ARG A 285 -11.04 0.33 6.17
CA ARG A 285 -12.32 0.75 6.76
C ARG A 285 -13.54 0.15 6.06
N ILE A 286 -13.40 -0.30 4.81
CA ILE A 286 -14.42 -1.07 4.11
C ILE A 286 -14.80 -2.33 4.90
N TYR A 287 -13.81 -3.06 5.39
CA TYR A 287 -14.05 -4.29 6.15
C TYR A 287 -14.66 -3.99 7.50
N GLU A 288 -14.12 -3.00 8.22
CA GLU A 288 -14.64 -2.53 9.51
C GLU A 288 -16.11 -2.10 9.41
N TYR A 289 -16.48 -1.37 8.36
CA TYR A 289 -17.85 -0.94 8.11
C TYR A 289 -18.84 -2.10 8.01
N TYR A 290 -18.42 -3.22 7.42
CA TYR A 290 -19.22 -4.43 7.35
C TYR A 290 -19.03 -5.40 8.53
N GLY A 291 -18.24 -5.03 9.55
CA GLY A 291 -18.06 -5.79 10.78
C GLY A 291 -16.91 -6.81 10.73
N TYR A 292 -16.03 -6.74 9.74
CA TYR A 292 -14.92 -7.67 9.58
C TYR A 292 -13.60 -7.12 10.12
N ASN A 293 -12.77 -8.00 10.62
CA ASN A 293 -11.38 -7.69 10.92
C ASN A 293 -10.50 -7.77 9.67
N TRP A 294 -9.31 -7.17 9.74
CA TRP A 294 -8.35 -7.18 8.65
C TRP A 294 -6.90 -7.27 9.12
N ARG A 295 -6.00 -7.64 8.22
CA ARG A 295 -4.55 -7.64 8.42
C ARG A 295 -3.84 -7.16 7.16
N LEU A 296 -2.74 -6.43 7.38
CA LEU A 296 -1.82 -5.94 6.35
C LEU A 296 -0.39 -6.42 6.66
N PRO A 297 -0.02 -7.65 6.30
CA PRO A 297 1.29 -8.20 6.63
C PRO A 297 2.45 -7.42 6.01
N LEU A 298 2.26 -6.79 4.84
CA LEU A 298 3.27 -5.97 4.17
C LEU A 298 3.37 -4.54 4.73
N TRP A 299 2.53 -4.18 5.69
CA TRP A 299 2.60 -2.93 6.49
C TRP A 299 2.92 -3.22 7.96
N ASN A 300 3.56 -4.35 8.22
CA ASN A 300 4.00 -4.71 9.56
C ASN A 300 5.29 -3.95 9.93
N ASP A 301 5.45 -3.60 11.21
CA ASP A 301 6.60 -2.84 11.70
C ASP A 301 7.94 -3.50 11.36
N GLU A 302 8.07 -4.82 11.51
CA GLU A 302 9.29 -5.56 11.15
C GLU A 302 9.61 -5.44 9.65
N TYR A 303 8.57 -5.39 8.81
CA TYR A 303 8.72 -5.24 7.36
C TYR A 303 9.13 -3.82 6.99
N LEU A 304 8.50 -2.81 7.61
CA LEU A 304 8.87 -1.40 7.47
C LEU A 304 10.32 -1.16 7.92
N LEU A 305 10.70 -1.67 9.10
CA LEU A 305 12.06 -1.57 9.65
C LEU A 305 13.12 -2.27 8.79
N PHE A 306 12.76 -3.34 8.09
CA PHE A 306 13.65 -3.98 7.11
C PHE A 306 13.86 -3.09 5.89
N TRP A 307 12.77 -2.69 5.23
CA TRP A 307 12.84 -2.01 3.93
C TRP A 307 13.45 -0.60 3.99
N GLN A 308 13.29 0.12 5.08
CA GLN A 308 13.92 1.45 5.23
C GLN A 308 15.46 1.42 5.29
N LYS A 309 16.06 0.24 5.44
CA LYS A 309 17.52 0.03 5.47
C LYS A 309 18.08 -0.45 4.15
N VAL A 310 17.22 -0.84 3.20
CA VAL A 310 17.62 -1.47 1.93
C VAL A 310 18.12 -0.41 0.94
N PRO A 311 19.33 -0.59 0.35
CA PRO A 311 19.86 0.33 -0.65
C PRO A 311 18.98 0.46 -1.90
N LEU A 312 19.00 1.64 -2.51
CA LEU A 312 18.22 1.98 -3.70
C LEU A 312 18.38 0.97 -4.85
N ASN A 313 19.60 0.53 -5.13
CA ASN A 313 19.91 -0.41 -6.21
C ASN A 313 19.25 -1.78 -6.04
N TYR A 314 18.86 -2.17 -4.82
CA TYR A 314 18.13 -3.40 -4.53
C TYR A 314 16.61 -3.19 -4.54
N LYS A 315 16.14 -1.96 -4.26
CA LYS A 315 14.73 -1.58 -4.34
C LYS A 315 14.25 -1.34 -5.78
N LEU A 316 15.09 -0.74 -6.63
CA LEU A 316 14.70 -0.38 -7.99
C LEU A 316 14.07 -1.53 -8.75
N LYS A 317 12.89 -1.23 -9.37
CA LYS A 317 12.07 -2.24 -10.08
C LYS A 317 11.71 -3.44 -9.18
N GLN A 318 11.68 -3.26 -7.88
CA GLN A 318 11.40 -4.32 -6.89
C GLN A 318 12.39 -5.51 -6.97
N LYS A 319 13.66 -5.25 -7.34
CA LYS A 319 14.64 -6.31 -7.64
C LYS A 319 14.75 -7.34 -6.52
N LEU A 320 14.98 -6.89 -5.28
CA LEU A 320 15.12 -7.78 -4.12
C LEU A 320 13.82 -8.54 -3.83
N TYR A 321 12.69 -7.86 -3.93
CA TYR A 321 11.37 -8.43 -3.69
C TYR A 321 11.04 -9.54 -4.69
N ILE A 322 11.18 -9.24 -5.98
CA ILE A 322 10.91 -10.21 -7.06
C ILE A 322 11.83 -11.43 -6.96
N GLU A 323 13.10 -11.21 -6.64
CA GLU A 323 14.04 -12.32 -6.48
C GLU A 323 13.68 -13.21 -5.29
N MET A 324 13.26 -12.61 -4.15
CA MET A 324 12.77 -13.35 -2.99
C MET A 324 11.55 -14.21 -3.36
N LEU A 325 10.59 -13.65 -4.10
CA LEU A 325 9.39 -14.36 -4.53
C LEU A 325 9.72 -15.57 -5.43
N LYS A 326 10.61 -15.38 -6.41
CA LYS A 326 11.04 -16.44 -7.33
C LYS A 326 11.84 -17.53 -6.63
N LYS A 327 12.81 -17.15 -5.79
CA LYS A 327 13.69 -18.08 -5.10
C LYS A 327 12.94 -18.99 -4.12
N ASN A 328 12.00 -18.41 -3.36
CA ASN A 328 11.20 -19.20 -2.42
C ASN A 328 10.05 -19.98 -3.09
N ASN A 329 9.56 -19.49 -4.19
CA ASN A 329 8.47 -20.09 -4.98
C ASN A 329 7.32 -20.66 -4.13
N PHE A 330 6.89 -19.91 -3.10
CA PHE A 330 5.83 -20.33 -2.20
C PHE A 330 4.58 -20.79 -2.97
N GLY A 331 4.06 -21.97 -2.64
CA GLY A 331 2.88 -22.53 -3.27
C GLY A 331 3.06 -22.88 -4.77
N ASN A 332 4.26 -22.85 -5.32
CA ASN A 332 4.58 -23.13 -6.72
C ASN A 332 3.84 -22.23 -7.74
N VAL A 333 3.59 -20.96 -7.37
CA VAL A 333 2.87 -20.00 -8.22
C VAL A 333 3.74 -18.86 -8.75
N TRP A 334 5.08 -18.96 -8.64
CA TRP A 334 6.03 -17.90 -9.03
C TRP A 334 6.86 -18.27 -10.27
N GLY A 335 6.49 -19.34 -10.97
CA GLY A 335 7.09 -19.74 -12.24
C GLY A 335 6.66 -18.82 -13.40
N ASP A 336 7.41 -18.85 -14.50
CA ASP A 336 7.15 -18.04 -15.70
C ASP A 336 5.83 -18.41 -16.41
N ASP A 337 5.26 -19.56 -16.08
CA ASP A 337 3.96 -20.05 -16.56
C ASP A 337 2.76 -19.26 -16.01
N ILE A 338 2.94 -18.50 -14.91
CA ILE A 338 1.92 -17.63 -14.34
C ILE A 338 2.39 -16.18 -14.40
N PRO A 339 2.06 -15.43 -15.45
CA PRO A 339 2.58 -14.08 -15.64
C PRO A 339 2.08 -13.12 -14.55
N VAL A 340 2.94 -12.17 -14.17
CA VAL A 340 2.58 -10.98 -13.41
C VAL A 340 2.13 -9.91 -14.40
N ASN A 341 1.31 -8.94 -13.97
CA ASN A 341 0.87 -7.82 -14.80
C ASN A 341 2.03 -7.22 -15.62
N LYS A 342 2.18 -7.67 -16.87
CA LYS A 342 3.19 -7.16 -17.81
C LYS A 342 2.63 -6.17 -18.81
N LYS A 343 1.31 -6.07 -18.94
CA LYS A 343 0.68 -5.13 -19.88
C LYS A 343 0.33 -3.84 -19.13
N LYS A 344 1.03 -2.76 -19.48
CA LYS A 344 0.44 -1.44 -19.30
C LYS A 344 -0.88 -1.46 -20.06
N ILE A 345 -1.96 -1.13 -19.39
CA ILE A 345 -3.22 -0.78 -20.05
C ILE A 345 -2.87 0.50 -20.84
N THR A 346 -2.71 0.37 -22.15
CA THR A 346 -2.60 1.51 -23.05
C THR A 346 -3.96 2.14 -23.22
#